data_04d90833336bc3bb102bf166cf0d690e
#
_entry.id   04d90833336bc3bb102bf166cf0d690e
#
_cell.length_a   1.000
_cell.length_b   1.000
_cell.length_c   1.000
_cell.angle_alpha   90.00
_cell.angle_beta   90.00
_cell.angle_gamma   90.00
#
_symmetry.space_group_name_H-M   'P 1'
#
loop_
_entity.id
_entity.type
_entity.pdbx_description
1 polymer ?
#
loop_
_entity_poly.entity_id
_entity_poly.type
_entity_poly.pdbx_seq_one_letter_code
_entity_poly.pdbx_strand_id
1 'polypeptide(L)'
;MAETRPSALSGTFQMEKVLAIAAVHFVHDMYTSFLAPVLPLIIRSQGLSLTQAGSLTVFMQLPSLFNPLIGAVSDKKHLSKPFLILSPAFTATFMCIIGFVPSFGLLCATLFAVGISVAALHVSAPVMTAAMSGTAIGRGMGLFMVGGELARTAGPLIAVWAASNFGLTGMWQLMFMGWGASAILWWRLKRTRESVPERSTASFSVMLREMRVIIAGVFGILVARSFMASAMTTYLPTFLFREGHSLWISGISLTVYEAAGVAGVYVSGTVSDRVGRRKVLLAATALSPVLLFLLLFSQGALLFVVLLLLGFTTIATGPVLMAVMMENAGPNRAAANGTYMAISFAVRASVILVIGMVSDLYGMRAAFLMCASVACLGVPFIALLPRSHES
;
A
#
# COMPACT_ATOMS: atom_id res chain seq x y z
N MET A 1 28.88 -40.00 4.83
CA MET A 1 28.37 -38.92 5.68
C MET A 1 27.13 -38.34 4.98
N ALA A 2 25.96 -38.66 5.47
CA ALA A 2 24.69 -38.18 4.90
C ALA A 2 24.48 -36.73 5.34
N GLU A 3 24.48 -35.80 4.38
CA GLU A 3 24.05 -34.41 4.61
C GLU A 3 22.59 -34.44 5.04
N THR A 4 22.35 -34.13 6.31
CA THR A 4 21.00 -33.84 6.80
C THR A 4 20.53 -32.53 6.17
N ARG A 5 19.73 -32.64 5.11
CA ARG A 5 18.95 -31.51 4.63
C ARG A 5 18.10 -30.97 5.78
N PRO A 6 18.14 -29.64 6.07
CA PRO A 6 17.28 -29.07 7.08
C PRO A 6 15.83 -29.39 6.71
N SER A 7 15.06 -29.79 7.70
CA SER A 7 13.65 -30.19 7.54
C SER A 7 12.84 -29.06 6.89
N ALA A 8 12.52 -29.22 5.61
CA ALA A 8 11.51 -28.44 4.93
C ALA A 8 10.23 -28.42 5.79
N LEU A 9 9.54 -27.28 5.80
CA LEU A 9 8.27 -27.05 6.47
C LEU A 9 7.28 -28.19 6.21
N SER A 10 7.37 -29.27 7.02
CA SER A 10 6.56 -30.48 6.93
C SER A 10 5.27 -30.30 7.72
N GLY A 11 4.47 -29.31 7.35
CA GLY A 11 3.18 -29.04 7.97
C GLY A 11 2.04 -29.08 6.95
N THR A 12 0.89 -29.59 7.37
CA THR A 12 -0.36 -29.46 6.60
C THR A 12 -0.80 -28.01 6.55
N PHE A 13 -1.40 -27.59 5.44
CA PHE A 13 -1.95 -26.24 5.27
C PHE A 13 -3.06 -25.98 6.30
N GLN A 14 -2.86 -24.98 7.17
CA GLN A 14 -3.77 -24.65 8.27
C GLN A 14 -4.78 -23.58 7.83
N MET A 15 -5.76 -23.97 6.99
CA MET A 15 -6.72 -23.06 6.34
C MET A 15 -7.36 -22.07 7.31
N GLU A 16 -7.85 -22.53 8.46
CA GLU A 16 -8.52 -21.68 9.45
C GLU A 16 -7.63 -20.55 9.98
N LYS A 17 -6.35 -20.87 10.22
CA LYS A 17 -5.40 -19.86 10.73
C LYS A 17 -4.98 -18.88 9.65
N VAL A 18 -4.75 -19.36 8.42
CA VAL A 18 -4.44 -18.50 7.27
C VAL A 18 -5.61 -17.56 6.98
N LEU A 19 -6.85 -18.07 6.98
CA LEU A 19 -8.04 -17.22 6.81
C LEU A 19 -8.22 -16.22 7.95
N ALA A 20 -7.93 -16.62 9.20
CA ALA A 20 -7.97 -15.69 10.33
C ALA A 20 -6.94 -14.57 10.18
N ILE A 21 -5.72 -14.87 9.73
CA ILE A 21 -4.68 -13.85 9.46
C ILE A 21 -5.11 -12.95 8.29
N ALA A 22 -5.66 -13.50 7.22
CA ALA A 22 -6.16 -12.74 6.08
C ALA A 22 -7.33 -11.81 6.46
N ALA A 23 -8.27 -12.29 7.27
CA ALA A 23 -9.38 -11.48 7.79
C ALA A 23 -8.88 -10.35 8.72
N VAL A 24 -7.88 -10.62 9.54
CA VAL A 24 -7.27 -9.59 10.39
C VAL A 24 -6.47 -8.59 9.57
N HIS A 25 -5.79 -9.01 8.51
CA HIS A 25 -5.16 -8.10 7.56
C HIS A 25 -6.19 -7.18 6.90
N PHE A 26 -7.33 -7.75 6.46
CA PHE A 26 -8.47 -6.95 5.97
C PHE A 26 -8.92 -5.90 7.00
N VAL A 27 -9.20 -6.30 8.23
CA VAL A 27 -9.68 -5.38 9.28
C VAL A 27 -8.63 -4.30 9.59
N HIS A 28 -7.36 -4.68 9.70
CA HIS A 28 -6.28 -3.74 10.00
C HIS A 28 -6.08 -2.71 8.89
N ASP A 29 -5.94 -3.15 7.63
CA ASP A 29 -5.66 -2.26 6.51
C ASP A 29 -6.88 -1.43 6.11
N MET A 30 -8.08 -1.89 6.43
CA MET A 30 -9.29 -1.09 6.30
C MET A 30 -9.21 0.22 7.09
N TYR A 31 -8.70 0.19 8.34
CA TYR A 31 -8.50 1.41 9.13
C TYR A 31 -7.44 2.33 8.53
N THR A 32 -6.35 1.78 8.00
CA THR A 32 -5.31 2.62 7.35
C THR A 32 -5.85 3.35 6.12
N SER A 33 -6.87 2.81 5.48
CA SER A 33 -7.55 3.40 4.32
C SER A 33 -8.55 4.51 4.69
N PHE A 34 -8.83 4.76 5.98
CA PHE A 34 -9.79 5.78 6.42
C PHE A 34 -9.27 7.20 6.21
N LEU A 35 -7.95 7.43 6.27
CA LEU A 35 -7.39 8.78 6.29
C LEU A 35 -7.79 9.59 5.05
N ALA A 36 -7.58 9.06 3.84
CA ALA A 36 -7.80 9.80 2.60
C ALA A 36 -9.26 10.25 2.40
N PRO A 37 -10.29 9.39 2.60
CA PRO A 37 -11.69 9.80 2.43
C PRO A 37 -12.19 10.78 3.50
N VAL A 38 -11.61 10.78 4.73
CA VAL A 38 -11.99 11.75 5.77
C VAL A 38 -11.11 12.99 5.81
N LEU A 39 -10.04 13.02 5.01
CA LEU A 39 -9.08 14.12 4.96
C LEU A 39 -9.74 15.49 4.69
N PRO A 40 -10.76 15.62 3.80
CA PRO A 40 -11.49 16.87 3.62
C PRO A 40 -12.10 17.43 4.91
N LEU A 41 -12.62 16.53 5.76
CA LEU A 41 -13.21 16.91 7.06
C LEU A 41 -12.14 17.36 8.06
N ILE A 42 -10.99 16.69 8.10
CA ILE A 42 -9.84 17.06 8.94
C ILE A 42 -9.29 18.43 8.51
N ILE A 43 -9.11 18.64 7.20
CA ILE A 43 -8.67 19.93 6.64
C ILE A 43 -9.61 21.06 7.10
N ARG A 44 -10.92 20.83 6.95
CA ARG A 44 -11.92 21.84 7.32
C ARG A 44 -11.96 22.10 8.83
N SER A 45 -11.87 21.06 9.67
CA SER A 45 -11.98 21.20 11.13
C SER A 45 -10.77 21.87 11.79
N GLN A 46 -9.57 21.69 11.19
CA GLN A 46 -8.32 22.22 11.76
C GLN A 46 -7.66 23.31 10.92
N GLY A 47 -8.27 23.72 9.79
CA GLY A 47 -7.72 24.75 8.92
C GLY A 47 -6.38 24.37 8.27
N LEU A 48 -6.16 23.08 7.97
CA LEU A 48 -4.88 22.60 7.44
C LEU A 48 -4.67 23.04 5.99
N SER A 49 -3.42 23.32 5.64
CA SER A 49 -2.99 23.39 4.25
C SER A 49 -3.01 22.01 3.59
N LEU A 50 -2.98 21.92 2.27
CA LEU A 50 -2.90 20.65 1.55
C LEU A 50 -1.55 19.96 1.74
N THR A 51 -0.48 20.74 1.92
CA THR A 51 0.84 20.23 2.32
C THR A 51 0.78 19.56 3.68
N GLN A 52 0.16 20.19 4.67
CA GLN A 52 -0.03 19.60 6.00
C GLN A 52 -0.91 18.34 5.92
N ALA A 53 -2.00 18.40 5.16
CA ALA A 53 -2.87 17.25 4.94
C ALA A 53 -2.14 16.05 4.31
N GLY A 54 -1.32 16.29 3.29
CA GLY A 54 -0.48 15.26 2.68
C GLY A 54 0.58 14.71 3.63
N SER A 55 1.19 15.59 4.46
CA SER A 55 2.19 15.15 5.43
C SER A 55 1.63 14.18 6.48
N LEU A 56 0.33 14.23 6.80
CA LEU A 56 -0.32 13.23 7.65
C LEU A 56 -0.16 11.81 7.09
N THR A 57 -0.33 11.64 5.79
CA THR A 57 -0.08 10.35 5.11
C THR A 57 1.39 9.95 5.17
N VAL A 58 2.31 10.93 5.05
CA VAL A 58 3.75 10.68 5.18
C VAL A 58 4.10 10.21 6.60
N PHE A 59 3.60 10.87 7.64
CA PHE A 59 3.82 10.45 9.02
C PHE A 59 3.31 9.03 9.30
N MET A 60 2.16 8.65 8.74
CA MET A 60 1.63 7.29 8.85
C MET A 60 2.50 6.25 8.13
N GLN A 61 3.17 6.61 7.03
CA GLN A 61 4.01 5.68 6.26
C GLN A 61 5.47 5.64 6.75
N LEU A 62 5.95 6.67 7.42
CA LEU A 62 7.36 6.83 7.82
C LEU A 62 7.93 5.64 8.60
N PRO A 63 7.22 5.03 9.57
CA PRO A 63 7.72 3.86 10.29
C PRO A 63 8.03 2.65 9.40
N SER A 64 7.38 2.53 8.23
CA SER A 64 7.63 1.44 7.29
C SER A 64 9.04 1.46 6.67
N LEU A 65 9.74 2.60 6.70
CA LEU A 65 11.15 2.68 6.32
C LEU A 65 12.04 1.84 7.27
N PHE A 66 11.59 1.64 8.50
CA PHE A 66 12.28 0.86 9.52
C PHE A 66 11.86 -0.60 9.56
N ASN A 67 11.09 -1.10 8.58
CA ASN A 67 10.66 -2.49 8.51
C ASN A 67 11.80 -3.50 8.68
N PRO A 68 13.00 -3.33 8.07
CA PRO A 68 14.11 -4.25 8.29
C PRO A 68 14.57 -4.30 9.76
N LEU A 69 14.58 -3.15 10.44
CA LEU A 69 14.95 -3.06 11.86
C LEU A 69 13.86 -3.68 12.74
N ILE A 70 12.60 -3.35 12.47
CA ILE A 70 11.44 -3.90 13.19
C ILE A 70 11.40 -5.42 13.03
N GLY A 71 11.68 -5.93 11.82
CA GLY A 71 11.79 -7.37 11.54
C GLY A 71 12.91 -8.03 12.33
N ALA A 72 14.10 -7.45 12.30
CA ALA A 72 15.24 -7.99 13.06
C ALA A 72 14.98 -8.04 14.58
N VAL A 73 14.31 -7.03 15.13
CA VAL A 73 13.89 -7.00 16.55
C VAL A 73 12.79 -8.04 16.80
N SER A 74 11.82 -8.14 15.90
CA SER A 74 10.72 -9.12 15.98
C SER A 74 11.27 -10.56 16.01
N ASP A 75 12.19 -10.89 15.10
CA ASP A 75 12.81 -12.21 15.01
C ASP A 75 13.63 -12.53 16.25
N LYS A 76 14.47 -11.57 16.70
CA LYS A 76 15.33 -11.76 17.88
C LYS A 76 14.55 -11.95 19.18
N LYS A 77 13.41 -11.25 19.32
CA LYS A 77 12.61 -11.23 20.55
C LYS A 77 11.34 -12.05 20.46
N HIS A 78 11.11 -12.78 19.36
CA HIS A 78 9.89 -13.58 19.12
C HIS A 78 8.61 -12.72 19.24
N LEU A 79 8.59 -11.55 18.58
CA LEU A 79 7.49 -10.59 18.65
C LEU A 79 6.50 -10.69 17.47
N SER A 80 6.70 -11.59 16.51
CA SER A 80 5.84 -11.70 15.32
C SER A 80 4.38 -11.96 15.70
N LYS A 81 4.16 -12.87 16.66
CA LYS A 81 2.80 -13.18 17.14
C LYS A 81 2.17 -12.04 17.94
N PRO A 82 2.80 -11.41 18.95
CA PRO A 82 2.27 -10.23 19.61
C PRO A 82 1.98 -9.07 18.65
N PHE A 83 2.89 -8.77 17.73
CA PHE A 83 2.70 -7.73 16.73
C PHE A 83 1.47 -8.00 15.87
N LEU A 84 1.34 -9.21 15.34
CA LEU A 84 0.20 -9.62 14.53
C LEU A 84 -1.12 -9.52 15.32
N ILE A 85 -1.15 -9.93 16.59
CA ILE A 85 -2.37 -9.92 17.41
C ILE A 85 -2.78 -8.52 17.84
N LEU A 86 -1.83 -7.67 18.23
CA LEU A 86 -2.14 -6.36 18.82
C LEU A 86 -2.38 -5.27 17.77
N SER A 87 -1.78 -5.39 16.58
CA SER A 87 -1.84 -4.34 15.55
C SER A 87 -3.26 -3.94 15.17
N PRO A 88 -4.25 -4.83 14.95
CA PRO A 88 -5.60 -4.40 14.57
C PRO A 88 -6.28 -3.54 15.63
N ALA A 89 -6.17 -3.91 16.91
CA ALA A 89 -6.74 -3.13 18.00
C ALA A 89 -6.06 -1.76 18.14
N PHE A 90 -4.72 -1.74 18.02
CA PHE A 90 -3.94 -0.50 18.12
C PHE A 90 -4.27 0.44 16.96
N THR A 91 -4.22 -0.04 15.72
CA THR A 91 -4.55 0.76 14.53
C THR A 91 -5.98 1.27 14.59
N ALA A 92 -6.95 0.41 14.94
CA ALA A 92 -8.34 0.79 15.06
C ALA A 92 -8.54 1.91 16.10
N THR A 93 -7.93 1.78 17.28
CA THR A 93 -8.03 2.79 18.33
C THR A 93 -7.53 4.14 17.82
N PHE A 94 -6.30 4.22 17.37
CA PHE A 94 -5.70 5.49 16.95
C PHE A 94 -6.37 6.09 15.70
N MET A 95 -6.78 5.27 14.73
CA MET A 95 -7.50 5.77 13.56
C MET A 95 -8.92 6.25 13.88
N CYS A 96 -9.61 5.61 14.80
CA CYS A 96 -10.98 5.99 15.15
C CYS A 96 -11.08 7.20 16.08
N ILE A 97 -10.00 7.56 16.80
CA ILE A 97 -9.96 8.75 17.66
C ILE A 97 -9.41 10.00 16.98
N ILE A 98 -9.05 9.96 15.70
CA ILE A 98 -8.47 11.12 14.99
C ILE A 98 -9.37 12.37 15.06
N GLY A 99 -10.70 12.18 15.14
CA GLY A 99 -11.68 13.26 15.28
C GLY A 99 -11.62 14.01 16.62
N PHE A 100 -11.00 13.43 17.64
CA PHE A 100 -10.80 14.06 18.94
C PHE A 100 -9.45 14.75 19.08
N VAL A 101 -8.54 14.56 18.12
CA VAL A 101 -7.18 15.10 18.20
C VAL A 101 -7.19 16.58 17.88
N PRO A 102 -6.79 17.47 18.82
CA PRO A 102 -7.06 18.90 18.71
C PRO A 102 -6.04 19.69 17.90
N SER A 103 -4.92 19.09 17.52
CA SER A 103 -3.84 19.82 16.83
C SER A 103 -3.12 19.00 15.77
N PHE A 104 -2.57 19.68 14.77
CA PHE A 104 -1.80 19.07 13.70
C PHE A 104 -0.62 18.22 14.22
N GLY A 105 0.15 18.73 15.22
CA GLY A 105 1.27 17.99 15.78
C GLY A 105 0.86 16.67 16.45
N LEU A 106 -0.27 16.68 17.17
CA LEU A 106 -0.83 15.46 17.76
C LEU A 106 -1.41 14.53 16.71
N LEU A 107 -1.99 15.04 15.61
CA LEU A 107 -2.38 14.21 14.47
C LEU A 107 -1.18 13.49 13.85
N CYS A 108 -0.07 14.21 13.64
CA CYS A 108 1.17 13.62 13.14
C CYS A 108 1.67 12.51 14.08
N ALA A 109 1.68 12.74 15.38
CA ALA A 109 2.10 11.74 16.38
C ALA A 109 1.15 10.54 16.40
N THR A 110 -0.17 10.77 16.34
CA THR A 110 -1.19 9.71 16.28
C THR A 110 -1.01 8.83 15.04
N LEU A 111 -0.84 9.46 13.87
CA LEU A 111 -0.66 8.72 12.62
C LEU A 111 0.72 8.05 12.54
N PHE A 112 1.75 8.62 13.14
CA PHE A 112 3.04 7.95 13.28
C PHE A 112 2.91 6.67 14.15
N ALA A 113 2.14 6.73 15.23
CA ALA A 113 1.83 5.56 16.06
C ALA A 113 1.05 4.49 15.25
N VAL A 114 0.06 4.90 14.44
CA VAL A 114 -0.61 4.02 13.47
C VAL A 114 0.43 3.38 12.55
N GLY A 115 1.36 4.16 12.02
CA GLY A 115 2.42 3.68 11.13
C GLY A 115 3.32 2.62 11.77
N ILE A 116 3.64 2.74 13.07
CA ILE A 116 4.37 1.71 13.81
C ILE A 116 3.57 0.39 13.83
N SER A 117 2.27 0.47 14.06
CA SER A 117 1.39 -0.71 14.04
C SER A 117 1.31 -1.34 12.65
N VAL A 118 1.23 -0.51 11.59
CA VAL A 118 1.27 -0.95 10.19
C VAL A 118 2.57 -1.72 9.91
N ALA A 119 3.71 -1.12 10.28
CA ALA A 119 5.01 -1.75 10.11
C ALA A 119 5.11 -3.09 10.88
N ALA A 120 4.64 -3.13 12.11
CA ALA A 120 4.65 -4.33 12.95
C ALA A 120 3.82 -5.48 12.33
N LEU A 121 2.61 -5.18 11.82
CA LEU A 121 1.77 -6.18 11.17
C LEU A 121 2.40 -6.67 9.86
N HIS A 122 2.83 -5.76 8.98
CA HIS A 122 3.35 -6.12 7.65
C HIS A 122 4.70 -6.85 7.69
N VAL A 123 5.45 -6.71 8.78
CA VAL A 123 6.65 -7.51 9.03
C VAL A 123 6.26 -8.91 9.52
N SER A 124 5.28 -9.00 10.41
CA SER A 124 4.97 -10.23 11.15
C SER A 124 3.96 -11.14 10.44
N ALA A 125 2.94 -10.56 9.79
CA ALA A 125 1.85 -11.32 9.19
C ALA A 125 2.30 -12.24 8.03
N PRO A 126 3.17 -11.82 7.09
CA PRO A 126 3.69 -12.71 6.06
C PRO A 126 4.46 -13.91 6.63
N VAL A 127 5.27 -13.69 7.66
CA VAL A 127 6.05 -14.75 8.34
C VAL A 127 5.12 -15.79 8.96
N MET A 128 4.12 -15.32 9.71
CA MET A 128 3.13 -16.21 10.34
C MET A 128 2.25 -16.91 9.30
N THR A 129 1.88 -16.23 8.22
CA THR A 129 1.12 -16.83 7.11
C THR A 129 1.92 -17.94 6.44
N ALA A 130 3.20 -17.73 6.13
CA ALA A 130 4.08 -18.73 5.54
C ALA A 130 4.21 -19.95 6.46
N ALA A 131 4.41 -19.73 7.76
CA ALA A 131 4.51 -20.81 8.76
C ALA A 131 3.22 -21.66 8.87
N MET A 132 2.03 -21.04 8.68
CA MET A 132 0.74 -21.74 8.70
C MET A 132 0.39 -22.39 7.35
N SER A 133 1.12 -22.07 6.29
CA SER A 133 0.85 -22.57 4.93
C SER A 133 1.53 -23.89 4.60
N GLY A 134 2.44 -24.38 5.43
CA GLY A 134 3.20 -25.60 5.16
C GLY A 134 3.89 -25.53 3.79
N THR A 135 3.67 -26.52 2.94
CA THR A 135 4.24 -26.56 1.57
C THR A 135 3.53 -25.65 0.58
N ALA A 136 2.32 -25.15 0.89
CA ALA A 136 1.50 -24.31 -0.01
C ALA A 136 1.62 -22.82 0.31
N ILE A 137 2.86 -22.31 0.48
CA ILE A 137 3.15 -20.93 0.88
C ILE A 137 2.49 -19.93 -0.10
N GLY A 138 2.57 -20.16 -1.41
CA GLY A 138 1.96 -19.29 -2.41
C GLY A 138 0.45 -19.13 -2.24
N ARG A 139 -0.27 -20.22 -1.89
CA ARG A 139 -1.72 -20.18 -1.61
C ARG A 139 -2.01 -19.35 -0.35
N GLY A 140 -1.24 -19.53 0.71
CA GLY A 140 -1.43 -18.77 1.94
C GLY A 140 -1.16 -17.28 1.75
N MET A 141 -0.06 -16.94 1.07
CA MET A 141 0.27 -15.55 0.75
C MET A 141 -0.77 -14.90 -0.17
N GLY A 142 -1.32 -15.65 -1.14
CA GLY A 142 -2.41 -15.18 -1.98
C GLY A 142 -3.65 -14.79 -1.16
N LEU A 143 -4.07 -15.65 -0.23
CA LEU A 143 -5.20 -15.35 0.67
C LEU A 143 -4.90 -14.13 1.56
N PHE A 144 -3.70 -14.03 2.09
CA PHE A 144 -3.25 -12.88 2.88
C PHE A 144 -3.33 -11.57 2.07
N MET A 145 -2.81 -11.56 0.84
CA MET A 145 -2.83 -10.38 -0.04
C MET A 145 -4.26 -9.96 -0.41
N VAL A 146 -5.15 -10.92 -0.67
CA VAL A 146 -6.58 -10.64 -0.93
C VAL A 146 -7.20 -9.86 0.24
N GLY A 147 -6.85 -10.17 1.49
CA GLY A 147 -7.30 -9.42 2.67
C GLY A 147 -6.94 -7.93 2.58
N GLY A 148 -5.69 -7.60 2.29
CA GLY A 148 -5.23 -6.21 2.15
C GLY A 148 -5.86 -5.48 0.96
N GLU A 149 -5.99 -6.14 -0.18
CA GLU A 149 -6.61 -5.53 -1.37
C GLU A 149 -8.10 -5.20 -1.15
N LEU A 150 -8.85 -6.13 -0.54
CA LEU A 150 -10.25 -5.89 -0.18
C LEU A 150 -10.38 -4.77 0.86
N ALA A 151 -9.42 -4.65 1.78
CA ALA A 151 -9.38 -3.58 2.76
C ALA A 151 -9.26 -2.20 2.12
N ARG A 152 -8.35 -2.03 1.16
CA ARG A 152 -8.19 -0.76 0.42
C ARG A 152 -9.42 -0.41 -0.40
N THR A 153 -10.14 -1.41 -0.89
CA THR A 153 -11.39 -1.22 -1.64
C THR A 153 -12.55 -0.83 -0.72
N ALA A 154 -12.74 -1.54 0.40
CA ALA A 154 -13.87 -1.34 1.28
C ALA A 154 -13.66 -0.18 2.29
N GLY A 155 -12.42 0.06 2.69
CA GLY A 155 -12.08 1.04 3.73
C GLY A 155 -12.59 2.45 3.45
N PRO A 156 -12.38 3.02 2.26
CA PRO A 156 -12.89 4.36 1.93
C PRO A 156 -14.41 4.47 2.06
N LEU A 157 -15.15 3.44 1.63
CA LEU A 157 -16.61 3.41 1.72
C LEU A 157 -17.09 3.37 3.18
N ILE A 158 -16.45 2.51 4.00
CA ILE A 158 -16.78 2.39 5.44
C ILE A 158 -16.44 3.69 6.17
N ALA A 159 -15.32 4.31 5.87
CA ALA A 159 -14.91 5.58 6.47
C ALA A 159 -15.91 6.70 6.16
N VAL A 160 -16.32 6.85 4.90
CA VAL A 160 -17.30 7.86 4.49
C VAL A 160 -18.66 7.58 5.10
N TRP A 161 -19.11 6.31 5.11
CA TRP A 161 -20.35 5.92 5.77
C TRP A 161 -20.35 6.32 7.25
N ALA A 162 -19.29 5.98 7.97
CA ALA A 162 -19.18 6.30 9.38
C ALA A 162 -19.12 7.82 9.63
N ALA A 163 -18.29 8.54 8.87
CA ALA A 163 -18.15 9.99 9.00
C ALA A 163 -19.45 10.73 8.63
N SER A 164 -20.23 10.23 7.67
CA SER A 164 -21.51 10.84 7.29
C SER A 164 -22.62 10.60 8.30
N ASN A 165 -22.62 9.45 8.98
CA ASN A 165 -23.69 9.11 9.94
C ASN A 165 -23.36 9.54 11.39
N PHE A 166 -22.09 9.47 11.78
CA PHE A 166 -21.67 9.69 13.17
C PHE A 166 -20.77 10.93 13.35
N GLY A 167 -20.40 11.57 12.24
CA GLY A 167 -19.37 12.61 12.25
C GLY A 167 -17.96 12.04 12.49
N LEU A 168 -16.95 12.90 12.35
CA LEU A 168 -15.55 12.50 12.51
C LEU A 168 -15.25 11.99 13.93
N THR A 169 -15.80 12.63 14.95
CA THR A 169 -15.66 12.20 16.35
C THR A 169 -16.40 10.89 16.63
N GLY A 170 -17.56 10.65 16.02
CA GLY A 170 -18.36 9.43 16.24
C GLY A 170 -17.75 8.16 15.64
N MET A 171 -16.68 8.27 14.83
CA MET A 171 -15.98 7.12 14.28
C MET A 171 -15.37 6.19 15.35
N TRP A 172 -15.21 6.65 16.59
CA TRP A 172 -14.70 5.81 17.68
C TRP A 172 -15.48 4.50 17.86
N GLN A 173 -16.76 4.48 17.48
CA GLN A 173 -17.60 3.28 17.57
C GLN A 173 -17.05 2.12 16.72
N LEU A 174 -16.32 2.41 15.65
CA LEU A 174 -15.73 1.38 14.79
C LEU A 174 -14.53 0.67 15.44
N MET A 175 -13.89 1.23 16.46
CA MET A 175 -12.67 0.62 17.04
C MET A 175 -12.93 -0.77 17.64
N PHE A 176 -14.15 -1.07 18.06
CA PHE A 176 -14.52 -2.37 18.62
C PHE A 176 -14.37 -3.52 17.63
N MET A 177 -14.51 -3.26 16.33
CA MET A 177 -14.25 -4.27 15.30
C MET A 177 -12.77 -4.65 15.26
N GLY A 178 -11.85 -3.69 15.38
CA GLY A 178 -10.41 -3.96 15.50
C GLY A 178 -10.04 -4.72 16.77
N TRP A 179 -10.66 -4.37 17.89
CA TRP A 179 -10.48 -5.11 19.16
C TRP A 179 -11.01 -6.53 19.05
N GLY A 180 -12.18 -6.72 18.43
CA GLY A 180 -12.74 -8.04 18.17
C GLY A 180 -11.83 -8.89 17.28
N ALA A 181 -11.26 -8.30 16.22
CA ALA A 181 -10.30 -8.98 15.35
C ALA A 181 -9.04 -9.42 16.12
N SER A 182 -8.48 -8.57 16.97
CA SER A 182 -7.35 -8.88 17.84
C SER A 182 -7.69 -10.01 18.82
N ALA A 183 -8.87 -9.98 19.45
CA ALA A 183 -9.34 -11.01 20.39
C ALA A 183 -9.53 -12.37 19.70
N ILE A 184 -10.13 -12.39 18.49
CA ILE A 184 -10.32 -13.60 17.69
C ILE A 184 -8.94 -14.17 17.31
N LEU A 185 -8.02 -13.32 16.88
CA LEU A 185 -6.68 -13.79 16.47
C LEU A 185 -5.89 -14.32 17.67
N TRP A 186 -5.96 -13.65 18.81
CA TRP A 186 -5.36 -14.15 20.04
C TRP A 186 -5.89 -15.53 20.40
N TRP A 187 -7.20 -15.74 20.34
CA TRP A 187 -7.81 -17.04 20.62
C TRP A 187 -7.39 -18.12 19.63
N ARG A 188 -7.35 -17.81 18.34
CA ARG A 188 -6.96 -18.75 17.25
C ARG A 188 -5.46 -19.11 17.29
N LEU A 189 -4.60 -18.16 17.66
CA LEU A 189 -3.14 -18.34 17.63
C LEU A 189 -2.50 -18.62 19.00
N LYS A 190 -3.26 -18.65 20.11
CA LYS A 190 -2.69 -18.82 21.46
C LYS A 190 -1.75 -20.02 21.60
N ARG A 191 -2.01 -21.12 20.90
CA ARG A 191 -1.20 -22.36 20.93
C ARG A 191 -0.19 -22.47 19.79
N THR A 192 -0.07 -21.47 18.93
CA THR A 192 0.85 -21.49 17.78
C THR A 192 2.23 -21.03 18.23
N ARG A 193 3.27 -21.77 17.84
CA ARG A 193 4.69 -21.36 18.04
C ARG A 193 5.15 -20.49 16.88
N GLU A 194 6.05 -19.55 17.14
CA GLU A 194 6.72 -18.75 16.11
C GLU A 194 7.81 -19.57 15.43
N SER A 195 7.96 -19.42 14.12
CA SER A 195 9.11 -19.91 13.36
C SER A 195 9.94 -18.71 12.90
N VAL A 196 11.25 -18.79 13.09
CA VAL A 196 12.18 -17.74 12.64
C VAL A 196 12.66 -18.08 11.23
N PRO A 197 12.55 -17.18 10.24
CA PRO A 197 13.08 -17.42 8.90
C PRO A 197 14.61 -17.49 8.89
N GLU A 198 15.18 -18.33 8.02
CA GLU A 198 16.62 -18.33 7.76
C GLU A 198 17.08 -17.02 7.11
N ARG A 199 18.21 -16.49 7.57
CA ARG A 199 18.83 -15.29 7.01
C ARG A 199 19.57 -15.59 5.71
N SER A 200 19.38 -14.78 4.68
CA SER A 200 20.20 -14.79 3.48
C SER A 200 21.60 -14.22 3.77
N THR A 201 22.65 -14.90 3.30
CA THR A 201 24.05 -14.50 3.46
C THR A 201 24.61 -13.71 2.27
N ALA A 202 23.78 -13.38 1.30
CA ALA A 202 24.21 -12.74 0.05
C ALA A 202 24.59 -11.27 0.22
N SER A 203 25.63 -10.80 -0.47
CA SER A 203 26.15 -9.43 -0.35
C SER A 203 25.24 -8.40 -1.02
N PHE A 204 24.69 -7.49 -0.23
CA PHE A 204 23.81 -6.41 -0.67
C PHE A 204 24.49 -5.40 -1.61
N SER A 205 25.75 -5.05 -1.34
CA SER A 205 26.52 -4.07 -2.13
C SER A 205 26.81 -4.55 -3.55
N VAL A 206 27.09 -5.84 -3.72
CA VAL A 206 27.31 -6.45 -5.03
C VAL A 206 26.03 -6.37 -5.87
N MET A 207 24.90 -6.77 -5.30
CA MET A 207 23.59 -6.68 -5.98
C MET A 207 23.28 -5.25 -6.45
N LEU A 208 23.47 -4.23 -5.60
CA LEU A 208 23.20 -2.83 -5.97
C LEU A 208 24.07 -2.39 -7.16
N ARG A 209 25.34 -2.80 -7.19
CA ARG A 209 26.27 -2.44 -8.27
C ARG A 209 25.89 -3.11 -9.59
N GLU A 210 25.55 -4.39 -9.57
CA GLU A 210 25.15 -5.16 -10.75
C GLU A 210 23.81 -4.67 -11.33
N MET A 211 22.85 -4.33 -10.46
CA MET A 211 21.51 -3.90 -10.85
C MET A 211 21.38 -2.38 -11.10
N ARG A 212 22.45 -1.60 -11.05
CA ARG A 212 22.40 -0.12 -11.09
C ARG A 212 21.56 0.47 -12.22
N VAL A 213 21.63 -0.10 -13.42
CA VAL A 213 20.87 0.38 -14.60
C VAL A 213 19.39 0.04 -14.45
N ILE A 214 19.07 -1.16 -13.97
CA ILE A 214 17.69 -1.60 -13.72
C ILE A 214 17.08 -0.74 -12.60
N ILE A 215 17.84 -0.53 -11.52
CA ILE A 215 17.42 0.33 -10.40
C ILE A 215 17.13 1.76 -10.88
N ALA A 216 17.99 2.32 -11.76
CA ALA A 216 17.77 3.65 -12.32
C ALA A 216 16.50 3.70 -13.19
N GLY A 217 16.26 2.68 -14.03
CA GLY A 217 15.04 2.56 -14.82
C GLY A 217 13.80 2.45 -13.93
N VAL A 218 13.84 1.55 -12.95
CA VAL A 218 12.75 1.36 -11.96
C VAL A 218 12.51 2.64 -11.16
N PHE A 219 13.57 3.34 -10.71
CA PHE A 219 13.46 4.61 -9.98
C PHE A 219 12.74 5.67 -10.82
N GLY A 220 13.10 5.88 -12.08
CA GLY A 220 12.45 6.85 -12.96
C GLY A 220 10.95 6.53 -13.16
N ILE A 221 10.62 5.26 -13.39
CA ILE A 221 9.22 4.83 -13.51
C ILE A 221 8.49 5.00 -12.17
N LEU A 222 9.12 4.68 -11.03
CA LEU A 222 8.53 4.85 -9.70
C LEU A 222 8.25 6.32 -9.38
N VAL A 223 9.13 7.25 -9.76
CA VAL A 223 8.88 8.69 -9.59
C VAL A 223 7.64 9.09 -10.38
N ALA A 224 7.60 8.81 -11.67
CA ALA A 224 6.46 9.13 -12.53
C ALA A 224 5.15 8.51 -12.02
N ARG A 225 5.18 7.22 -11.70
CA ARG A 225 4.03 6.49 -11.14
C ARG A 225 3.57 7.07 -9.80
N SER A 226 4.49 7.52 -8.94
CA SER A 226 4.15 8.01 -7.61
C SER A 226 3.37 9.31 -7.67
N PHE A 227 3.60 10.18 -8.68
CA PHE A 227 2.74 11.35 -8.90
C PHE A 227 1.30 10.95 -9.18
N MET A 228 1.10 9.96 -10.06
CA MET A 228 -0.23 9.42 -10.35
C MET A 228 -0.88 8.77 -9.12
N ALA A 229 -0.17 7.82 -8.54
CA ALA A 229 -0.68 7.04 -7.42
C ALA A 229 -0.99 7.93 -6.19
N SER A 230 -0.13 8.89 -5.85
CA SER A 230 -0.34 9.76 -4.69
C SER A 230 -1.45 10.79 -4.94
N ALA A 231 -1.59 11.33 -6.16
CA ALA A 231 -2.72 12.17 -6.52
C ALA A 231 -4.04 11.43 -6.28
N MET A 232 -4.13 10.18 -6.70
CA MET A 232 -5.34 9.37 -6.56
C MET A 232 -5.56 8.89 -5.12
N THR A 233 -4.59 8.20 -4.52
CA THR A 233 -4.79 7.53 -3.24
C THR A 233 -4.78 8.47 -2.02
N THR A 234 -4.20 9.66 -2.14
CA THR A 234 -4.14 10.64 -1.05
C THR A 234 -5.09 11.80 -1.27
N TYR A 235 -5.14 12.34 -2.48
CA TYR A 235 -5.80 13.61 -2.73
C TYR A 235 -7.11 13.54 -3.52
N LEU A 236 -7.44 12.42 -4.20
CA LEU A 236 -8.68 12.30 -4.99
C LEU A 236 -9.94 12.66 -4.20
N PRO A 237 -10.17 12.13 -2.97
CA PRO A 237 -11.36 12.50 -2.21
C PRO A 237 -11.42 14.00 -1.88
N THR A 238 -10.27 14.58 -1.52
CA THR A 238 -10.17 16.02 -1.23
C THR A 238 -10.38 16.86 -2.49
N PHE A 239 -9.84 16.44 -3.62
CA PHE A 239 -10.02 17.09 -4.91
C PHE A 239 -11.50 17.14 -5.30
N LEU A 240 -12.16 15.98 -5.33
CA LEU A 240 -13.59 15.90 -5.70
C LEU A 240 -14.49 16.67 -4.72
N PHE A 241 -14.18 16.61 -3.42
CA PHE A 241 -14.91 17.37 -2.42
C PHE A 241 -14.79 18.90 -2.62
N ARG A 242 -13.61 19.38 -3.00
CA ARG A 242 -13.37 20.80 -3.33
C ARG A 242 -13.99 21.22 -4.68
N GLU A 243 -14.12 20.29 -5.63
CA GLU A 243 -14.87 20.50 -6.88
C GLU A 243 -16.41 20.51 -6.66
N GLY A 244 -16.88 20.38 -5.42
CA GLY A 244 -18.31 20.49 -5.08
C GLY A 244 -19.04 19.13 -4.99
N HIS A 245 -18.36 18.00 -5.15
CA HIS A 245 -18.98 16.70 -4.96
C HIS A 245 -19.25 16.41 -3.47
N SER A 246 -20.25 15.58 -3.20
CA SER A 246 -20.53 15.14 -1.84
C SER A 246 -19.38 14.27 -1.29
N LEU A 247 -19.30 14.16 0.04
CA LEU A 247 -18.32 13.28 0.71
C LEU A 247 -18.49 11.81 0.24
N TRP A 248 -19.75 11.39 0.00
CA TRP A 248 -20.06 10.06 -0.54
C TRP A 248 -19.47 9.82 -1.92
N ILE A 249 -19.69 10.73 -2.87
CA ILE A 249 -19.11 10.60 -4.23
C ILE A 249 -17.59 10.60 -4.14
N SER A 250 -17.01 11.43 -3.31
CA SER A 250 -15.56 11.51 -3.12
C SER A 250 -14.97 10.20 -2.57
N GLY A 251 -15.63 9.58 -1.59
CA GLY A 251 -15.21 8.31 -1.03
C GLY A 251 -15.42 7.11 -1.97
N ILE A 252 -16.60 7.02 -2.60
CA ILE A 252 -16.90 5.98 -3.59
C ILE A 252 -15.94 6.05 -4.77
N SER A 253 -15.55 7.25 -5.20
CA SER A 253 -14.57 7.44 -6.28
C SER A 253 -13.23 6.79 -5.97
N LEU A 254 -12.75 6.90 -4.73
CA LEU A 254 -11.54 6.21 -4.30
C LEU A 254 -11.75 4.69 -4.24
N THR A 255 -12.90 4.23 -3.74
CA THR A 255 -13.26 2.80 -3.74
C THR A 255 -13.25 2.21 -5.16
N VAL A 256 -13.85 2.90 -6.13
CA VAL A 256 -13.89 2.46 -7.54
C VAL A 256 -12.48 2.39 -8.14
N TYR A 257 -11.66 3.40 -7.87
CA TYR A 257 -10.25 3.41 -8.31
C TYR A 257 -9.45 2.23 -7.72
N GLU A 258 -9.55 1.99 -6.41
CA GLU A 258 -8.84 0.89 -5.73
C GLU A 258 -9.36 -0.48 -6.19
N ALA A 259 -10.67 -0.68 -6.31
CA ALA A 259 -11.26 -1.93 -6.80
C ALA A 259 -10.78 -2.30 -8.21
N ALA A 260 -10.76 -1.31 -9.11
CA ALA A 260 -10.22 -1.50 -10.46
C ALA A 260 -8.72 -1.82 -10.43
N GLY A 261 -7.99 -1.22 -9.49
CA GLY A 261 -6.59 -1.51 -9.27
C GLY A 261 -6.31 -2.95 -8.87
N VAL A 262 -7.16 -3.56 -8.04
CA VAL A 262 -7.06 -4.99 -7.68
C VAL A 262 -7.15 -5.87 -8.93
N ALA A 263 -8.11 -5.60 -9.81
CA ALA A 263 -8.23 -6.29 -11.09
C ALA A 263 -6.99 -6.06 -11.97
N GLY A 264 -6.49 -4.83 -12.00
CA GLY A 264 -5.28 -4.45 -12.72
C GLY A 264 -4.04 -5.23 -12.26
N VAL A 265 -3.85 -5.37 -10.95
CA VAL A 265 -2.75 -6.16 -10.35
C VAL A 265 -2.80 -7.62 -10.82
N TYR A 266 -3.96 -8.24 -10.73
CA TYR A 266 -4.15 -9.65 -11.11
C TYR A 266 -3.90 -9.87 -12.61
N VAL A 267 -4.50 -9.03 -13.45
CA VAL A 267 -4.38 -9.14 -14.92
C VAL A 267 -2.96 -8.81 -15.38
N SER A 268 -2.34 -7.74 -14.85
CA SER A 268 -1.01 -7.31 -15.28
C SER A 268 0.07 -8.33 -14.96
N GLY A 269 0.00 -9.00 -13.83
CA GLY A 269 0.90 -10.10 -13.47
C GLY A 269 0.88 -11.18 -14.57
N THR A 270 -0.30 -11.74 -14.83
CA THR A 270 -0.48 -12.82 -15.81
C THR A 270 -0.16 -12.39 -17.24
N VAL A 271 -0.61 -11.19 -17.65
CA VAL A 271 -0.35 -10.67 -19.00
C VAL A 271 1.13 -10.37 -19.20
N SER A 272 1.79 -9.78 -18.20
CA SER A 272 3.20 -9.44 -18.30
C SER A 272 4.13 -10.66 -18.38
N ASP A 273 3.71 -11.81 -17.85
CA ASP A 273 4.42 -13.09 -18.01
C ASP A 273 4.38 -13.58 -19.46
N ARG A 274 3.27 -13.31 -20.17
CA ARG A 274 3.05 -13.78 -21.55
C ARG A 274 3.56 -12.82 -22.62
N VAL A 275 3.28 -11.52 -22.48
CA VAL A 275 3.60 -10.53 -23.53
C VAL A 275 4.89 -9.74 -23.24
N GLY A 276 5.48 -9.93 -22.05
CA GLY A 276 6.70 -9.30 -21.58
C GLY A 276 6.47 -8.08 -20.69
N ARG A 277 7.32 -7.92 -19.67
CA ARG A 277 7.25 -6.87 -18.63
C ARG A 277 7.22 -5.46 -19.23
N ARG A 278 8.11 -5.19 -20.21
CA ARG A 278 8.23 -3.87 -20.83
C ARG A 278 6.99 -3.42 -21.57
N LYS A 279 6.31 -4.31 -22.31
CA LYS A 279 5.10 -3.98 -23.08
C LYS A 279 3.96 -3.57 -22.16
N VAL A 280 3.75 -4.31 -21.05
CA VAL A 280 2.71 -3.99 -20.06
C VAL A 280 3.02 -2.68 -19.36
N LEU A 281 4.26 -2.47 -18.92
CA LEU A 281 4.68 -1.20 -18.32
C LEU A 281 4.53 -0.03 -19.27
N LEU A 282 4.89 -0.18 -20.54
CA LEU A 282 4.72 0.87 -21.54
C LEU A 282 3.27 1.24 -21.74
N ALA A 283 2.39 0.26 -21.95
CA ALA A 283 0.96 0.51 -22.12
C ALA A 283 0.36 1.20 -20.90
N ALA A 284 0.62 0.70 -19.69
CA ALA A 284 0.10 1.26 -18.46
C ALA A 284 0.64 2.68 -18.17
N THR A 285 1.96 2.88 -18.33
CA THR A 285 2.60 4.18 -18.05
C THR A 285 2.22 5.25 -19.09
N ALA A 286 1.98 4.88 -20.35
CA ALA A 286 1.56 5.81 -21.38
C ALA A 286 0.07 6.18 -21.26
N LEU A 287 -0.79 5.22 -20.91
CA LEU A 287 -2.24 5.45 -20.83
C LEU A 287 -2.66 6.20 -19.56
N SER A 288 -2.03 5.91 -18.42
CA SER A 288 -2.42 6.51 -17.14
C SER A 288 -2.41 8.05 -17.13
N PRO A 289 -1.38 8.76 -17.66
CA PRO A 289 -1.39 10.23 -17.70
C PRO A 289 -2.55 10.82 -18.52
N VAL A 290 -2.88 10.18 -19.65
CA VAL A 290 -4.00 10.58 -20.50
C VAL A 290 -5.32 10.43 -19.74
N LEU A 291 -5.49 9.34 -19.01
CA LEU A 291 -6.68 9.12 -18.17
C LEU A 291 -6.77 10.12 -17.02
N LEU A 292 -5.63 10.47 -16.38
CA LEU A 292 -5.64 11.51 -15.33
C LEU A 292 -5.99 12.88 -15.90
N PHE A 293 -5.48 13.22 -17.07
CA PHE A 293 -5.88 14.44 -17.76
C PHE A 293 -7.39 14.45 -18.06
N LEU A 294 -7.92 13.33 -18.59
CA LEU A 294 -9.35 13.18 -18.88
C LEU A 294 -10.21 13.28 -17.60
N LEU A 295 -9.71 12.77 -16.45
CA LEU A 295 -10.40 12.85 -15.16
C LEU A 295 -10.80 14.28 -14.79
N LEU A 296 -9.94 15.27 -15.08
CA LEU A 296 -10.17 16.68 -14.75
C LEU A 296 -11.36 17.32 -15.49
N PHE A 297 -11.81 16.69 -16.57
CA PHE A 297 -12.94 17.12 -17.37
C PHE A 297 -14.14 16.16 -17.28
N SER A 298 -14.00 15.08 -16.50
CA SER A 298 -15.01 14.03 -16.40
C SER A 298 -16.05 14.36 -15.34
N GLN A 299 -17.33 14.15 -15.65
CA GLN A 299 -18.45 14.34 -14.73
C GLN A 299 -19.44 13.17 -14.83
N GLY A 300 -20.30 13.01 -13.84
CA GLY A 300 -21.35 11.98 -13.84
C GLY A 300 -20.79 10.57 -14.04
N ALA A 301 -21.38 9.79 -14.92
CA ALA A 301 -20.97 8.41 -15.20
C ALA A 301 -19.57 8.31 -15.81
N LEU A 302 -19.15 9.31 -16.62
CA LEU A 302 -17.83 9.33 -17.23
C LEU A 302 -16.71 9.37 -16.18
N LEU A 303 -16.91 10.10 -15.07
CA LEU A 303 -15.97 10.12 -13.95
C LEU A 303 -15.64 8.70 -13.47
N PHE A 304 -16.64 7.88 -13.25
CA PHE A 304 -16.45 6.51 -12.76
C PHE A 304 -15.80 5.59 -13.80
N VAL A 305 -16.14 5.74 -15.08
CA VAL A 305 -15.47 4.99 -16.17
C VAL A 305 -13.99 5.33 -16.22
N VAL A 306 -13.64 6.62 -16.15
CA VAL A 306 -12.24 7.06 -16.15
C VAL A 306 -11.51 6.57 -14.90
N LEU A 307 -12.15 6.58 -13.72
CA LEU A 307 -11.58 6.06 -12.47
C LEU A 307 -11.30 4.55 -12.54
N LEU A 308 -12.20 3.77 -13.14
CA LEU A 308 -11.98 2.34 -13.37
C LEU A 308 -10.75 2.09 -14.24
N LEU A 309 -10.66 2.77 -15.38
CA LEU A 309 -9.51 2.63 -16.29
C LEU A 309 -8.21 3.12 -15.64
N LEU A 310 -8.27 4.23 -14.89
CA LEU A 310 -7.12 4.82 -14.22
C LEU A 310 -6.61 3.93 -13.07
N GLY A 311 -7.51 3.39 -12.25
CA GLY A 311 -7.17 2.43 -11.20
C GLY A 311 -6.53 1.17 -11.77
N PHE A 312 -7.16 0.60 -12.79
CA PHE A 312 -6.65 -0.59 -13.49
C PHE A 312 -5.24 -0.37 -14.04
N THR A 313 -4.96 0.76 -14.69
CA THR A 313 -3.65 1.02 -15.32
C THR A 313 -2.58 1.44 -14.32
N THR A 314 -2.88 2.33 -13.38
CA THR A 314 -1.88 2.88 -12.46
C THR A 314 -1.38 1.85 -11.45
N ILE A 315 -2.30 1.06 -10.86
CA ILE A 315 -1.95 0.09 -9.80
C ILE A 315 -1.29 -1.15 -10.40
N ALA A 316 -1.66 -1.53 -11.62
CA ALA A 316 -1.10 -2.66 -12.37
C ALA A 316 0.44 -2.63 -12.52
N THR A 317 1.05 -1.45 -12.53
CA THR A 317 2.50 -1.30 -12.73
C THR A 317 3.34 -1.78 -11.53
N GLY A 318 2.79 -1.77 -10.31
CA GLY A 318 3.51 -2.12 -9.08
C GLY A 318 4.09 -3.54 -9.08
N PRO A 319 3.26 -4.59 -9.22
CA PRO A 319 3.74 -5.97 -9.25
C PRO A 319 4.73 -6.25 -10.38
N VAL A 320 4.52 -5.62 -11.55
CA VAL A 320 5.40 -5.81 -12.71
C VAL A 320 6.79 -5.23 -12.45
N LEU A 321 6.88 -4.04 -11.85
CA LEU A 321 8.17 -3.44 -11.45
C LEU A 321 8.88 -4.26 -10.37
N MET A 322 8.12 -4.76 -9.39
CA MET A 322 8.67 -5.65 -8.36
C MET A 322 9.20 -6.94 -8.96
N ALA A 323 8.48 -7.54 -9.92
CA ALA A 323 8.93 -8.74 -10.62
C ALA A 323 10.24 -8.47 -11.39
N VAL A 324 10.34 -7.35 -12.13
CA VAL A 324 11.58 -6.95 -12.81
C VAL A 324 12.76 -6.87 -11.83
N MET A 325 12.57 -6.26 -10.66
CA MET A 325 13.62 -6.18 -9.63
C MET A 325 14.04 -7.57 -9.14
N MET A 326 13.10 -8.45 -8.86
CA MET A 326 13.37 -9.77 -8.26
C MET A 326 13.96 -10.74 -9.28
N GLU A 327 13.51 -10.71 -10.54
CA GLU A 327 14.00 -11.58 -11.62
C GLU A 327 15.46 -11.33 -11.95
N ASN A 328 15.94 -10.09 -11.83
CA ASN A 328 17.30 -9.70 -12.17
C ASN A 328 18.26 -9.68 -10.96
N ALA A 329 17.81 -10.09 -9.77
CA ALA A 329 18.59 -10.05 -8.56
C ALA A 329 19.36 -11.35 -8.25
N GLY A 330 19.26 -12.38 -9.09
CA GLY A 330 19.88 -13.69 -8.85
C GLY A 330 19.44 -14.27 -7.48
N PRO A 331 20.40 -14.62 -6.61
CA PRO A 331 20.10 -15.14 -5.26
C PRO A 331 19.57 -14.08 -4.28
N ASN A 332 19.69 -12.77 -4.63
CA ASN A 332 19.42 -11.64 -3.76
C ASN A 332 17.97 -11.12 -3.86
N ARG A 333 16.98 -11.94 -4.23
CA ARG A 333 15.59 -11.52 -4.48
C ARG A 333 14.96 -10.74 -3.33
N ALA A 334 15.18 -11.16 -2.09
CA ALA A 334 14.66 -10.48 -0.91
C ALA A 334 15.25 -9.06 -0.75
N ALA A 335 16.58 -8.92 -0.98
CA ALA A 335 17.25 -7.63 -0.92
C ALA A 335 16.79 -6.69 -2.04
N ALA A 336 16.56 -7.20 -3.26
CA ALA A 336 16.02 -6.44 -4.37
C ALA A 336 14.59 -5.95 -4.10
N ASN A 337 13.74 -6.81 -3.52
CA ASN A 337 12.41 -6.41 -3.09
C ASN A 337 12.46 -5.33 -2.00
N GLY A 338 13.32 -5.50 -1.00
CA GLY A 338 13.54 -4.48 0.04
C GLY A 338 14.00 -3.14 -0.53
N THR A 339 14.91 -3.16 -1.51
CA THR A 339 15.36 -1.95 -2.23
C THR A 339 14.21 -1.28 -2.99
N TYR A 340 13.41 -2.05 -3.73
CA TYR A 340 12.21 -1.57 -4.42
C TYR A 340 11.23 -0.90 -3.44
N MET A 341 10.95 -1.54 -2.33
CA MET A 341 10.03 -1.01 -1.30
C MET A 341 10.56 0.28 -0.69
N ALA A 342 11.85 0.32 -0.31
CA ALA A 342 12.47 1.51 0.28
C ALA A 342 12.44 2.71 -0.69
N ILE A 343 12.79 2.50 -1.96
CA ILE A 343 12.70 3.54 -3.00
C ILE A 343 11.25 3.99 -3.16
N SER A 344 10.30 3.05 -3.24
CA SER A 344 8.87 3.36 -3.41
C SER A 344 8.34 4.23 -2.28
N PHE A 345 8.67 3.93 -1.02
CA PHE A 345 8.25 4.73 0.13
C PHE A 345 8.88 6.11 0.15
N ALA A 346 10.20 6.21 -0.09
CA ALA A 346 10.89 7.48 -0.10
C ALA A 346 10.38 8.42 -1.20
N VAL A 347 10.22 7.89 -2.42
CA VAL A 347 9.67 8.65 -3.55
C VAL A 347 8.24 9.07 -3.28
N ARG A 348 7.38 8.16 -2.79
CA ARG A 348 5.98 8.46 -2.50
C ARG A 348 5.84 9.55 -1.44
N ALA A 349 6.62 9.50 -0.35
CA ALA A 349 6.62 10.50 0.70
C ALA A 349 6.98 11.89 0.15
N SER A 350 8.05 11.99 -0.64
CA SER A 350 8.48 13.24 -1.28
C SER A 350 7.42 13.78 -2.25
N VAL A 351 6.85 12.92 -3.07
CA VAL A 351 5.85 13.29 -4.08
C VAL A 351 4.56 13.79 -3.45
N ILE A 352 4.09 13.18 -2.35
CA ILE A 352 2.90 13.65 -1.62
C ILE A 352 3.08 15.10 -1.16
N LEU A 353 4.26 15.43 -0.62
CA LEU A 353 4.56 16.81 -0.17
C LEU A 353 4.62 17.78 -1.35
N VAL A 354 5.24 17.39 -2.46
CA VAL A 354 5.30 18.22 -3.68
C VAL A 354 3.88 18.49 -4.22
N ILE A 355 3.01 17.47 -4.30
CA ILE A 355 1.62 17.66 -4.73
C ILE A 355 0.89 18.61 -3.78
N GLY A 356 1.08 18.46 -2.46
CA GLY A 356 0.50 19.35 -1.47
C GLY A 356 0.94 20.81 -1.65
N MET A 357 2.26 21.06 -1.77
CA MET A 357 2.81 22.40 -1.99
C MET A 357 2.29 23.05 -3.28
N VAL A 358 2.28 22.31 -4.38
CA VAL A 358 1.74 22.83 -5.66
C VAL A 358 0.24 23.08 -5.53
N SER A 359 -0.48 22.25 -4.80
CA SER A 359 -1.91 22.44 -4.54
C SER A 359 -2.21 23.67 -3.68
N ASP A 360 -1.34 23.98 -2.71
CA ASP A 360 -1.48 25.17 -1.86
C ASP A 360 -1.18 26.46 -2.67
N LEU A 361 -0.20 26.42 -3.57
CA LEU A 361 0.23 27.60 -4.33
C LEU A 361 -0.63 27.88 -5.58
N TYR A 362 -1.01 26.83 -6.32
CA TYR A 362 -1.62 26.94 -7.64
C TYR A 362 -2.98 26.26 -7.74
N GLY A 363 -3.47 25.66 -6.64
CA GLY A 363 -4.71 24.90 -6.60
C GLY A 363 -4.57 23.45 -7.01
N MET A 364 -5.54 22.62 -6.60
CA MET A 364 -5.49 21.18 -6.81
C MET A 364 -5.56 20.77 -8.28
N ARG A 365 -6.28 21.51 -9.11
CA ARG A 365 -6.35 21.26 -10.56
C ARG A 365 -4.99 21.36 -11.22
N ALA A 366 -4.21 22.40 -10.88
CA ALA A 366 -2.85 22.59 -11.38
C ALA A 366 -1.92 21.47 -10.90
N ALA A 367 -2.05 21.04 -9.65
CA ALA A 367 -1.28 19.94 -9.11
C ALA A 367 -1.59 18.61 -9.82
N PHE A 368 -2.85 18.33 -10.14
CA PHE A 368 -3.24 17.12 -10.88
C PHE A 368 -2.74 17.17 -12.34
N LEU A 369 -2.79 18.34 -12.99
CA LEU A 369 -2.18 18.54 -14.31
C LEU A 369 -0.67 18.31 -14.29
N MET A 370 0.02 18.84 -13.28
CA MET A 370 1.44 18.55 -13.05
C MET A 370 1.68 17.04 -12.90
N CYS A 371 0.86 16.34 -12.11
CA CYS A 371 0.98 14.90 -11.94
C CYS A 371 0.85 14.13 -13.27
N ALA A 372 -0.12 14.50 -14.11
CA ALA A 372 -0.28 13.92 -15.44
C ALA A 372 0.94 14.20 -16.33
N SER A 373 1.45 15.43 -16.32
CA SER A 373 2.61 15.82 -17.12
C SER A 373 3.89 15.10 -16.69
N VAL A 374 4.17 15.05 -15.37
CA VAL A 374 5.35 14.36 -14.83
C VAL A 374 5.28 12.84 -15.08
N ALA A 375 4.08 12.26 -15.03
CA ALA A 375 3.90 10.84 -15.28
C ALA A 375 4.32 10.42 -16.70
N CYS A 376 4.21 11.30 -17.70
CA CYS A 376 4.72 11.05 -19.06
C CYS A 376 6.24 10.81 -19.08
N LEU A 377 6.99 11.42 -18.15
CA LEU A 377 8.44 11.26 -18.05
C LEU A 377 8.87 9.84 -17.65
N GLY A 378 7.94 9.00 -17.18
CA GLY A 378 8.20 7.60 -16.87
C GLY A 378 8.45 6.74 -18.11
N VAL A 379 7.89 7.11 -19.26
CA VAL A 379 7.97 6.31 -20.50
C VAL A 379 9.41 6.07 -20.98
N PRO A 380 10.31 7.08 -21.08
CA PRO A 380 11.70 6.87 -21.47
C PRO A 380 12.47 5.89 -20.59
N PHE A 381 12.20 5.86 -19.28
CA PHE A 381 12.90 4.98 -18.34
C PHE A 381 12.60 3.50 -18.55
N ILE A 382 11.50 3.16 -19.24
CA ILE A 382 11.18 1.77 -19.61
C ILE A 382 12.25 1.21 -20.58
N ALA A 383 12.91 2.08 -21.36
CA ALA A 383 13.98 1.66 -22.25
C ALA A 383 15.21 1.08 -21.51
N LEU A 384 15.41 1.48 -20.23
CA LEU A 384 16.50 0.99 -19.38
C LEU A 384 16.22 -0.41 -18.78
N LEU A 385 14.97 -0.88 -18.83
CA LEU A 385 14.64 -2.19 -18.34
C LEU A 385 15.09 -3.29 -19.30
N PRO A 386 15.42 -4.49 -18.80
CA PRO A 386 15.78 -5.63 -19.63
C PRO A 386 14.67 -5.94 -20.66
N ARG A 387 15.06 -6.29 -21.89
CA ARG A 387 14.14 -6.90 -22.84
C ARG A 387 13.84 -8.30 -22.33
N SER A 388 12.56 -8.68 -22.27
CA SER A 388 12.22 -10.09 -22.01
C SER A 388 12.91 -10.94 -23.06
N HIS A 389 13.65 -11.97 -22.65
CA HIS A 389 14.04 -13.01 -23.58
C HIS A 389 12.75 -13.59 -24.16
N GLU A 390 12.58 -13.45 -25.46
CA GLU A 390 11.61 -14.22 -26.22
C GLU A 390 12.06 -15.69 -26.11
N SER A 391 11.49 -16.44 -25.17
CA SER A 391 11.64 -17.89 -25.07
C SER A 391 10.57 -18.56 -25.90
#